data_7bc397ec3ea1aa6a48ad7e0d0d612cd7
#
_entry.id   7bc397ec3ea1aa6a48ad7e0d0d612cd7
#
_cell.length_a   1.000
_cell.length_b   1.000
_cell.length_c   1.000
_cell.angle_alpha   90.00
_cell.angle_beta   90.00
_cell.angle_gamma   90.00
#
_symmetry.space_group_name_H-M   'P 1'
#
loop_
_entity.id
_entity.type
_entity.pdbx_description
1 polymer ?
#
loop_
_entity_poly.entity_id
_entity_poly.type
_entity_poly.pdbx_seq_one_letter_code
_entity_poly.pdbx_strand_id
1 'polypeptide(L)'
;FDLLAADVGQGGGALIRTARHALLYDAGPRYSSASDAGRRILAPLLQSLGEQPNGILISHRDSDHAGGAKALLAAAPRAWLMASFDDAALTGARRALRCQAGQSWTWDGVQFAVLHPLPADYARARQQPDGAGGNALSCVLRVTARNGRAALLTGDIAAVQELDLAARARQGAAARLRADLLLMPHHGSRHSSTDAFLQAVRPVHAIAQAGWRNRFGHPAPQTLARHARHGIAATSTAYCGAALWQSWQPAQLQCERQREKWQWPWRTRPEKEDEALQTLEAGDGKTPDGQAAQ
;
A
#
# COMPACT_ATOMS: atom_id res chain seq x y z
N PHE A 1 -7.84 -5.31 -15.81
CA PHE A 1 -8.27 -5.14 -14.41
C PHE A 1 -8.06 -3.70 -13.97
N ASP A 2 -8.80 -3.28 -12.99
CA ASP A 2 -8.51 -2.08 -12.24
C ASP A 2 -8.17 -2.38 -10.78
N LEU A 3 -7.52 -1.41 -10.13
CA LEU A 3 -7.13 -1.46 -8.73
C LEU A 3 -7.52 -0.12 -8.08
N LEU A 4 -8.39 -0.19 -7.08
CA LEU A 4 -8.81 0.93 -6.24
C LEU A 4 -8.15 0.81 -4.87
N ALA A 5 -7.16 1.65 -4.58
CA ALA A 5 -6.59 1.79 -3.25
C ALA A 5 -7.49 2.73 -2.42
N ALA A 6 -8.20 2.18 -1.46
CA ALA A 6 -9.15 2.94 -0.64
C ALA A 6 -8.44 3.82 0.39
N ASP A 7 -9.02 4.98 0.73
CA ASP A 7 -8.60 5.79 1.87
C ASP A 7 -9.23 5.22 3.15
N VAL A 8 -8.53 4.30 3.77
CA VAL A 8 -8.92 3.70 5.06
C VAL A 8 -8.28 4.40 6.27
N GLY A 9 -7.64 5.55 6.04
CA GLY A 9 -6.74 6.18 7.00
C GLY A 9 -5.38 5.50 7.01
N GLN A 10 -4.77 5.29 8.17
CA GLN A 10 -3.51 4.56 8.28
C GLN A 10 -3.77 3.06 8.18
N GLY A 11 -3.32 2.41 7.08
CA GLY A 11 -3.49 0.98 6.89
C GLY A 11 -3.78 0.60 5.44
N GLY A 12 -3.83 -0.70 5.15
CA GLY A 12 -4.03 -1.26 3.82
C GLY A 12 -5.49 -1.59 3.50
N GLY A 13 -5.92 -1.31 2.28
CA GLY A 13 -7.22 -1.73 1.75
C GLY A 13 -7.32 -1.43 0.26
N ALA A 14 -7.28 -2.46 -0.59
CA ALA A 14 -7.34 -2.29 -2.03
C ALA A 14 -8.30 -3.30 -2.68
N LEU A 15 -9.14 -2.81 -3.56
CA LEU A 15 -10.06 -3.62 -4.35
C LEU A 15 -9.47 -3.81 -5.76
N ILE A 16 -9.29 -5.06 -6.17
CA ILE A 16 -8.87 -5.43 -7.52
C ILE A 16 -10.09 -6.04 -8.23
N ARG A 17 -10.47 -5.48 -9.39
CA ARG A 17 -11.60 -5.95 -10.17
C ARG A 17 -11.15 -6.44 -11.54
N THR A 18 -11.66 -7.59 -11.92
CA THR A 18 -11.61 -8.12 -13.27
C THR A 18 -13.01 -8.02 -13.92
N ALA A 19 -13.24 -8.64 -15.05
CA ALA A 19 -14.55 -8.53 -15.72
C ALA A 19 -15.72 -9.10 -14.90
N ARG A 20 -15.48 -10.14 -14.09
CA ARG A 20 -16.53 -10.87 -13.34
C ARG A 20 -16.12 -11.24 -11.92
N HIS A 21 -14.90 -10.90 -11.50
CA HIS A 21 -14.39 -11.27 -10.18
C HIS A 21 -13.76 -10.06 -9.49
N ALA A 22 -13.85 -10.07 -8.17
CA ALA A 22 -13.24 -9.07 -7.31
C ALA A 22 -12.42 -9.72 -6.19
N LEU A 23 -11.24 -9.16 -5.91
CA LEU A 23 -10.39 -9.49 -4.79
C LEU A 23 -10.22 -8.26 -3.91
N LEU A 24 -10.45 -8.42 -2.62
CA LEU A 24 -10.07 -7.40 -1.65
C LEU A 24 -8.72 -7.78 -1.03
N TYR A 25 -7.75 -6.89 -1.10
CA TYR A 25 -6.44 -7.03 -0.49
C TYR A 25 -6.35 -6.09 0.72
N ASP A 26 -6.22 -6.66 1.90
CA ASP A 26 -6.29 -6.04 3.22
C ASP A 26 -7.67 -5.44 3.58
N ALA A 27 -7.89 -5.28 4.87
CA ALA A 27 -9.17 -4.94 5.46
C ALA A 27 -9.17 -3.60 6.22
N GLY A 28 -8.03 -2.91 6.22
CA GLY A 28 -7.84 -1.66 6.95
C GLY A 28 -7.83 -1.78 8.47
N PRO A 29 -7.69 -0.64 9.15
CA PRO A 29 -7.49 -0.61 10.59
C PRO A 29 -8.74 -0.90 11.41
N ARG A 30 -8.50 -1.37 12.63
CA ARG A 30 -9.45 -1.23 13.72
C ARG A 30 -9.23 0.13 14.39
N TYR A 31 -10.28 0.95 14.43
CA TYR A 31 -10.23 2.29 15.05
C TYR A 31 -10.53 2.24 16.54
N SER A 32 -11.41 1.32 16.98
CA SER A 32 -11.78 1.08 18.36
C SER A 32 -12.31 -0.34 18.52
N SER A 33 -12.72 -0.73 19.74
CA SER A 33 -13.39 -2.01 20.00
C SER A 33 -14.68 -2.21 19.19
N ALA A 34 -15.37 -1.11 18.86
CA ALA A 34 -16.67 -1.13 18.16
C ALA A 34 -16.59 -0.64 16.69
N SER A 35 -15.42 -0.24 16.20
CA SER A 35 -15.28 0.45 14.91
C SER A 35 -14.02 0.04 14.16
N ASP A 36 -14.20 -0.34 12.89
CA ASP A 36 -13.14 -0.74 11.98
C ASP A 36 -13.40 -0.24 10.55
N ALA A 37 -12.35 -0.28 9.70
CA ALA A 37 -12.41 0.14 8.31
C ALA A 37 -13.28 -0.78 7.45
N GLY A 38 -13.32 -2.07 7.77
CA GLY A 38 -14.15 -3.04 7.07
C GLY A 38 -15.62 -2.63 7.10
N ARG A 39 -16.15 -2.33 8.30
CA ARG A 39 -17.55 -1.91 8.49
C ARG A 39 -17.82 -0.50 7.99
N ARG A 40 -16.91 0.46 8.23
CA ARG A 40 -17.18 1.89 7.99
C ARG A 40 -16.86 2.35 6.59
N ILE A 41 -15.95 1.68 5.91
CA ILE A 41 -15.42 2.14 4.62
C ILE A 41 -15.55 1.05 3.55
N LEU A 42 -14.94 -0.12 3.76
CA LEU A 42 -14.78 -1.10 2.69
C LEU A 42 -16.09 -1.82 2.36
N ALA A 43 -16.90 -2.24 3.34
CA ALA A 43 -18.19 -2.85 3.07
C ALA A 43 -19.19 -1.87 2.41
N PRO A 44 -19.33 -0.60 2.86
CA PRO A 44 -20.11 0.41 2.14
C PRO A 44 -19.58 0.70 0.73
N LEU A 45 -18.25 0.74 0.53
CA LEU A 45 -17.64 0.90 -0.78
C LEU A 45 -18.02 -0.25 -1.72
N LEU A 46 -17.88 -1.51 -1.28
CA LEU A 46 -18.28 -2.68 -2.05
C LEU A 46 -19.77 -2.61 -2.42
N GLN A 47 -20.62 -2.24 -1.47
CA GLN A 47 -22.06 -2.09 -1.71
C GLN A 47 -22.36 -0.98 -2.73
N SER A 48 -21.71 0.17 -2.64
CA SER A 48 -21.91 1.29 -3.57
C SER A 48 -21.45 0.97 -4.99
N LEU A 49 -20.46 0.09 -5.14
CA LEU A 49 -19.97 -0.39 -6.42
C LEU A 49 -20.74 -1.61 -6.94
N GLY A 50 -21.67 -2.17 -6.17
CA GLY A 50 -22.37 -3.41 -6.51
C GLY A 50 -21.46 -4.65 -6.50
N GLU A 51 -20.31 -4.59 -5.79
CA GLU A 51 -19.31 -5.64 -5.81
C GLU A 51 -19.51 -6.66 -4.69
N GLN A 52 -19.31 -7.93 -5.05
CA GLN A 52 -19.25 -9.04 -4.10
C GLN A 52 -17.89 -9.72 -4.27
N PRO A 53 -16.92 -9.50 -3.38
CA PRO A 53 -15.60 -10.07 -3.55
C PRO A 53 -15.66 -11.60 -3.52
N ASN A 54 -14.97 -12.22 -4.48
CA ASN A 54 -14.78 -13.66 -4.53
C ASN A 54 -13.71 -14.14 -3.55
N GLY A 55 -12.79 -13.24 -3.19
CA GLY A 55 -11.74 -13.51 -2.23
C GLY A 55 -11.37 -12.26 -1.43
N ILE A 56 -10.88 -12.54 -0.22
CA ILE A 56 -10.26 -11.55 0.67
C ILE A 56 -8.87 -12.07 0.99
N LEU A 57 -7.83 -11.29 0.70
CA LEU A 57 -6.46 -11.59 1.03
C LEU A 57 -5.99 -10.60 2.10
N ILE A 58 -5.59 -11.12 3.26
CA ILE A 58 -5.01 -10.31 4.33
C ILE A 58 -3.51 -10.52 4.31
N SER A 59 -2.76 -9.44 4.07
CA SER A 59 -1.31 -9.51 3.89
C SER A 59 -0.60 -10.04 5.13
N HIS A 60 -0.94 -9.51 6.31
CA HIS A 60 -0.41 -9.93 7.60
C HIS A 60 -1.36 -9.55 8.75
N ARG A 61 -1.00 -9.94 9.99
CA ARG A 61 -1.91 -9.90 11.16
C ARG A 61 -2.08 -8.53 11.81
N ASP A 62 -1.30 -7.52 11.43
CA ASP A 62 -1.33 -6.23 12.12
C ASP A 62 -2.67 -5.53 11.93
N SER A 63 -3.07 -4.79 12.96
CA SER A 63 -4.43 -4.24 13.07
C SER A 63 -4.81 -3.30 11.95
N ASP A 64 -3.85 -2.64 11.34
CA ASP A 64 -4.07 -1.72 10.21
C ASP A 64 -4.22 -2.42 8.86
N HIS A 65 -4.06 -3.74 8.82
CA HIS A 65 -4.34 -4.60 7.66
C HIS A 65 -5.46 -5.61 7.93
N ALA A 66 -5.50 -6.22 9.11
CA ALA A 66 -6.47 -7.25 9.47
C ALA A 66 -7.69 -6.72 10.24
N GLY A 67 -7.66 -5.45 10.69
CA GLY A 67 -8.62 -4.93 11.66
C GLY A 67 -10.08 -4.99 11.23
N GLY A 68 -10.36 -4.82 9.94
CA GLY A 68 -11.71 -4.90 9.37
C GLY A 68 -12.12 -6.27 8.83
N ALA A 69 -11.23 -7.27 8.89
CA ALA A 69 -11.44 -8.56 8.21
C ALA A 69 -12.71 -9.28 8.66
N LYS A 70 -13.02 -9.27 9.96
CA LYS A 70 -14.25 -9.90 10.49
C LYS A 70 -15.52 -9.28 9.91
N ALA A 71 -15.55 -7.95 9.79
CA ALA A 71 -16.71 -7.26 9.22
C ALA A 71 -16.87 -7.56 7.73
N LEU A 72 -15.75 -7.63 6.99
CA LEU A 72 -15.76 -7.96 5.57
C LEU A 72 -16.18 -9.40 5.29
N LEU A 73 -15.71 -10.37 6.08
CA LEU A 73 -16.15 -11.77 5.97
C LEU A 73 -17.64 -11.92 6.24
N ALA A 74 -18.19 -11.14 7.18
CA ALA A 74 -19.63 -11.10 7.43
C ALA A 74 -20.42 -10.47 6.26
N ALA A 75 -19.85 -9.42 5.62
CA ALA A 75 -20.48 -8.77 4.46
C ALA A 75 -20.33 -9.58 3.16
N ALA A 76 -19.30 -10.43 3.06
CA ALA A 76 -19.01 -11.26 1.90
C ALA A 76 -18.85 -12.75 2.28
N PRO A 77 -19.91 -13.43 2.73
CA PRO A 77 -19.82 -14.78 3.31
C PRO A 77 -19.46 -15.86 2.28
N ARG A 78 -19.46 -15.54 1.01
CA ARG A 78 -19.04 -16.45 -0.07
C ARG A 78 -17.55 -16.32 -0.43
N ALA A 79 -16.89 -15.27 0.02
CA ALA A 79 -15.49 -15.03 -0.26
C ALA A 79 -14.61 -16.10 0.43
N TRP A 80 -13.60 -16.58 -0.30
CA TRP A 80 -12.52 -17.30 0.34
C TRP A 80 -11.58 -16.31 1.05
N LEU A 81 -10.91 -16.77 2.09
CA LEU A 81 -9.89 -16.03 2.81
C LEU A 81 -8.51 -16.58 2.48
N MET A 82 -7.54 -15.71 2.20
CA MET A 82 -6.12 -16.04 2.19
C MET A 82 -5.40 -15.12 3.17
N ALA A 83 -4.55 -15.67 4.05
CA ALA A 83 -3.79 -14.89 5.02
C ALA A 83 -2.42 -15.54 5.29
N SER A 84 -1.45 -14.73 5.74
CA SER A 84 -0.13 -15.25 6.15
C SER A 84 -0.10 -15.78 7.59
N PHE A 85 -1.21 -15.73 8.31
CA PHE A 85 -1.32 -16.08 9.71
C PHE A 85 -2.61 -16.89 9.96
N ASP A 86 -2.64 -17.62 11.05
CA ASP A 86 -3.83 -18.31 11.53
C ASP A 86 -4.47 -17.48 12.64
N ASP A 87 -5.74 -17.15 12.50
CA ASP A 87 -6.53 -16.45 13.52
C ASP A 87 -7.90 -17.11 13.66
N ALA A 88 -8.20 -17.55 14.87
CA ALA A 88 -9.50 -18.14 15.19
C ALA A 88 -10.66 -17.15 14.97
N ALA A 89 -10.42 -15.83 15.07
CA ALA A 89 -11.43 -14.81 14.80
C ALA A 89 -11.80 -14.71 13.30
N LEU A 90 -10.99 -15.26 12.41
CA LEU A 90 -11.20 -15.31 10.96
C LEU A 90 -11.75 -16.66 10.47
N THR A 91 -12.11 -17.57 11.38
CA THR A 91 -12.61 -18.92 11.03
C THR A 91 -14.00 -18.94 10.36
N GLY A 92 -14.69 -17.77 10.30
CA GLY A 92 -15.96 -17.62 9.58
C GLY A 92 -15.86 -17.67 8.05
N ALA A 93 -14.65 -17.73 7.50
CA ALA A 93 -14.45 -17.85 6.05
C ALA A 93 -14.87 -19.25 5.57
N ARG A 94 -15.59 -19.32 4.46
CA ARG A 94 -16.01 -20.58 3.83
C ARG A 94 -14.83 -21.48 3.44
N ARG A 95 -13.69 -20.87 3.09
CA ARG A 95 -12.43 -21.53 2.77
C ARG A 95 -11.28 -20.60 3.17
N ALA A 96 -10.47 -21.06 4.12
CA ALA A 96 -9.24 -20.35 4.52
C ALA A 96 -8.02 -21.00 3.86
N LEU A 97 -7.14 -20.20 3.31
CA LEU A 97 -5.91 -20.60 2.65
C LEU A 97 -4.74 -19.88 3.30
N ARG A 98 -3.64 -20.59 3.54
CA ARG A 98 -2.39 -19.93 3.93
C ARG A 98 -1.74 -19.34 2.69
N CYS A 99 -1.38 -18.06 2.77
CA CYS A 99 -0.64 -17.36 1.73
C CYS A 99 0.78 -17.92 1.62
N GLN A 100 1.21 -18.33 0.43
CA GLN A 100 2.54 -18.88 0.21
C GLN A 100 3.03 -18.59 -1.21
N ALA A 101 4.29 -18.21 -1.34
CA ALA A 101 4.93 -18.02 -2.64
C ALA A 101 4.80 -19.24 -3.53
N GLY A 102 4.52 -19.00 -4.82
CA GLY A 102 4.25 -20.04 -5.83
C GLY A 102 2.77 -20.31 -6.05
N GLN A 103 1.88 -19.91 -5.15
CA GLN A 103 0.44 -19.97 -5.41
C GLN A 103 0.07 -18.98 -6.53
N SER A 104 -0.81 -19.40 -7.42
CA SER A 104 -1.32 -18.55 -8.50
C SER A 104 -2.69 -19.00 -8.96
N TRP A 105 -3.47 -18.07 -9.52
CA TRP A 105 -4.74 -18.33 -10.17
C TRP A 105 -5.00 -17.31 -11.27
N THR A 106 -5.99 -17.57 -12.10
CA THR A 106 -6.37 -16.68 -13.19
C THR A 106 -7.87 -16.43 -13.15
N TRP A 107 -8.26 -15.14 -13.18
CA TRP A 107 -9.63 -14.69 -13.35
C TRP A 107 -9.75 -13.80 -14.59
N ASP A 108 -10.65 -14.10 -15.47
CA ASP A 108 -10.96 -13.33 -16.68
C ASP A 108 -9.72 -12.99 -17.53
N GLY A 109 -8.68 -13.86 -17.47
CA GLY A 109 -7.39 -13.69 -18.13
C GLY A 109 -6.43 -12.76 -17.41
N VAL A 110 -6.74 -12.32 -16.19
CA VAL A 110 -5.85 -11.65 -15.28
C VAL A 110 -5.20 -12.68 -14.37
N GLN A 111 -3.88 -12.72 -14.34
CA GLN A 111 -3.09 -13.64 -13.51
C GLN A 111 -2.78 -12.99 -12.15
N PHE A 112 -2.99 -13.75 -11.09
CA PHE A 112 -2.63 -13.43 -9.73
C PHE A 112 -1.52 -14.39 -9.28
N ALA A 113 -0.44 -13.88 -8.73
CA ALA A 113 0.69 -14.68 -8.27
C ALA A 113 1.21 -14.20 -6.92
N VAL A 114 1.27 -15.10 -5.95
CA VAL A 114 1.86 -14.84 -4.64
C VAL A 114 3.37 -15.03 -4.74
N LEU A 115 4.14 -13.99 -4.36
CA LEU A 115 5.60 -13.96 -4.47
C LEU A 115 6.30 -14.15 -3.13
N HIS A 116 5.60 -13.92 -2.01
CA HIS A 116 6.06 -14.00 -0.63
C HIS A 116 4.84 -14.23 0.29
N PRO A 117 5.00 -14.92 1.46
CA PRO A 117 6.20 -15.53 2.04
C PRO A 117 6.59 -16.87 1.40
N LEU A 118 7.85 -17.25 1.51
CA LEU A 118 8.32 -18.61 1.22
C LEU A 118 8.00 -19.55 2.39
N PRO A 119 7.96 -20.88 2.18
CA PRO A 119 7.83 -21.85 3.28
C PRO A 119 8.89 -21.67 4.38
N ALA A 120 10.12 -21.32 3.99
CA ALA A 120 11.23 -21.08 4.91
C ALA A 120 10.99 -19.84 5.81
N ASP A 121 10.24 -18.83 5.34
CA ASP A 121 9.93 -17.64 6.15
C ASP A 121 9.03 -17.99 7.32
N TYR A 122 8.05 -18.86 7.10
CA TYR A 122 7.20 -19.40 8.16
C TYR A 122 7.99 -20.23 9.18
N ALA A 123 8.98 -21.00 8.71
CA ALA A 123 9.83 -21.77 9.61
C ALA A 123 10.69 -20.85 10.49
N ARG A 124 11.27 -19.79 9.91
CA ARG A 124 12.03 -18.78 10.65
C ARG A 124 11.17 -18.02 11.67
N ALA A 125 9.97 -17.60 11.27
CA ALA A 125 9.06 -16.88 12.14
C ALA A 125 8.66 -17.68 13.40
N ARG A 126 8.47 -19.00 13.27
CA ARG A 126 8.17 -19.87 14.40
C ARG A 126 9.32 -20.00 15.40
N GLN A 127 10.54 -19.74 15.00
CA GLN A 127 11.72 -19.79 15.87
C GLN A 127 11.97 -18.49 16.65
N GLN A 128 11.25 -17.41 16.32
CA GLN A 128 11.39 -16.14 17.02
C GLN A 128 10.49 -16.12 18.27
N PRO A 129 11.00 -15.63 19.44
CA PRO A 129 10.29 -15.70 20.73
C PRO A 129 8.90 -15.05 20.72
N ASP A 130 8.72 -13.98 19.92
CA ASP A 130 7.51 -13.18 19.91
C ASP A 130 6.47 -13.63 18.88
N GLY A 131 6.69 -14.76 18.22
CA GLY A 131 5.89 -15.19 17.08
C GLY A 131 5.89 -14.11 15.97
N ALA A 132 6.95 -13.34 15.93
CA ALA A 132 7.09 -12.06 15.21
C ALA A 132 7.17 -12.28 13.70
N GLY A 133 6.14 -12.87 13.15
CA GLY A 133 5.96 -12.97 11.72
C GLY A 133 5.19 -11.80 11.09
N GLY A 134 4.74 -10.80 11.86
CA GLY A 134 3.90 -9.72 11.36
C GLY A 134 4.29 -9.24 9.96
N ASN A 135 4.96 -8.12 9.87
CA ASN A 135 5.38 -7.51 8.59
C ASN A 135 6.25 -8.44 7.73
N ALA A 136 7.15 -9.22 8.36
CA ALA A 136 8.05 -10.14 7.66
C ALA A 136 7.34 -11.27 6.91
N LEU A 137 6.10 -11.58 7.24
CA LEU A 137 5.26 -12.57 6.56
C LEU A 137 4.19 -11.94 5.66
N SER A 138 4.27 -10.64 5.35
CA SER A 138 3.30 -10.01 4.45
C SER A 138 3.17 -10.74 3.13
N CYS A 139 1.94 -11.05 2.73
CA CYS A 139 1.65 -11.63 1.42
C CYS A 139 1.94 -10.64 0.31
N VAL A 140 2.94 -10.88 -0.49
CA VAL A 140 3.21 -10.07 -1.68
C VAL A 140 2.47 -10.68 -2.86
N LEU A 141 1.55 -9.90 -3.43
CA LEU A 141 0.72 -10.30 -4.56
C LEU A 141 1.08 -9.49 -5.80
N ARG A 142 1.36 -10.16 -6.91
CA ARG A 142 1.47 -9.55 -8.23
C ARG A 142 0.25 -9.89 -9.06
N VAL A 143 -0.38 -8.88 -9.62
CA VAL A 143 -1.56 -9.00 -10.51
C VAL A 143 -1.16 -8.57 -11.91
N THR A 144 -1.39 -9.40 -12.93
CA THR A 144 -0.94 -9.17 -14.30
C THR A 144 -2.08 -9.30 -15.28
N ALA A 145 -2.34 -8.25 -16.04
CA ALA A 145 -3.31 -8.25 -17.13
C ALA A 145 -2.76 -8.98 -18.37
N ARG A 146 -3.66 -9.35 -19.31
CA ARG A 146 -3.27 -9.99 -20.59
C ARG A 146 -2.31 -9.16 -21.43
N ASN A 147 -2.35 -7.82 -21.32
CA ASN A 147 -1.44 -6.91 -22.02
C ASN A 147 -0.06 -6.79 -21.34
N GLY A 148 0.22 -7.59 -20.32
CA GLY A 148 1.48 -7.61 -19.57
C GLY A 148 1.59 -6.52 -18.50
N ARG A 149 0.63 -5.59 -18.39
CA ARG A 149 0.60 -4.57 -17.34
C ARG A 149 0.31 -5.19 -15.99
N ALA A 150 1.01 -4.71 -14.95
CA ALA A 150 0.95 -5.35 -13.66
C ALA A 150 0.89 -4.34 -12.51
N ALA A 151 0.28 -4.79 -11.40
CA ALA A 151 0.34 -4.16 -10.10
C ALA A 151 1.03 -5.10 -9.10
N LEU A 152 1.81 -4.52 -8.19
CA LEU A 152 2.47 -5.22 -7.08
C LEU A 152 1.95 -4.66 -5.75
N LEU A 153 1.36 -5.55 -4.95
CA LEU A 153 0.84 -5.27 -3.63
C LEU A 153 1.75 -5.97 -2.61
N THR A 154 2.29 -5.24 -1.68
CA THR A 154 3.44 -5.68 -0.89
C THR A 154 3.13 -5.91 0.58
N GLY A 155 1.99 -5.42 1.08
CA GLY A 155 1.78 -5.29 2.52
C GLY A 155 2.94 -4.50 3.14
N ASP A 156 3.36 -4.92 4.31
CA ASP A 156 4.36 -4.19 5.10
C ASP A 156 5.75 -4.86 5.11
N ILE A 157 6.13 -5.50 3.98
CA ILE A 157 7.50 -6.04 3.88
C ILE A 157 8.53 -4.96 4.19
N ALA A 158 9.60 -5.35 4.84
CA ALA A 158 10.74 -4.50 5.18
C ALA A 158 11.89 -4.72 4.17
N ALA A 159 12.96 -3.93 4.31
CA ALA A 159 14.11 -3.98 3.42
C ALA A 159 14.69 -5.39 3.20
N VAL A 160 14.65 -6.25 4.21
CA VAL A 160 15.15 -7.64 4.10
C VAL A 160 14.36 -8.45 3.07
N GLN A 161 13.03 -8.40 3.12
CA GLN A 161 12.16 -9.09 2.19
C GLN A 161 12.23 -8.47 0.78
N GLU A 162 12.34 -7.15 0.70
CA GLU A 162 12.52 -6.45 -0.57
C GLU A 162 13.81 -6.87 -1.29
N LEU A 163 14.93 -6.94 -0.55
CA LEU A 163 16.22 -7.37 -1.08
C LEU A 163 16.20 -8.83 -1.53
N ASP A 164 15.52 -9.72 -0.77
CA ASP A 164 15.33 -11.10 -1.17
C ASP A 164 14.52 -11.23 -2.46
N LEU A 165 13.39 -10.52 -2.55
CA LEU A 165 12.56 -10.46 -3.76
C LEU A 165 13.37 -9.95 -4.96
N ALA A 166 14.15 -8.87 -4.79
CA ALA A 166 14.99 -8.31 -5.84
C ALA A 166 16.12 -9.27 -6.24
N ALA A 167 16.72 -10.00 -5.30
CA ALA A 167 17.75 -10.99 -5.58
C ALA A 167 17.18 -12.17 -6.38
N ARG A 168 16.04 -12.71 -5.99
CA ARG A 168 15.33 -13.78 -6.72
C ARG A 168 14.93 -13.34 -8.13
N ALA A 169 14.53 -12.08 -8.29
CA ALA A 169 14.21 -11.53 -9.60
C ALA A 169 15.43 -11.54 -10.53
N ARG A 170 16.64 -11.21 -10.05
CA ARG A 170 17.88 -11.25 -10.84
C ARG A 170 18.28 -12.66 -11.26
N GLN A 171 17.91 -13.69 -10.52
CA GLN A 171 18.23 -15.10 -10.79
C GLN A 171 17.30 -15.77 -11.82
N GLY A 172 16.61 -14.99 -12.67
CA GLY A 172 15.76 -15.51 -13.75
C GLY A 172 14.26 -15.33 -13.53
N ALA A 173 13.86 -14.81 -12.37
CA ALA A 173 12.47 -14.45 -12.09
C ALA A 173 12.18 -12.94 -12.28
N ALA A 174 13.07 -12.20 -12.95
CA ALA A 174 13.00 -10.74 -13.10
C ALA A 174 11.64 -10.26 -13.64
N ALA A 175 11.07 -10.97 -14.61
CA ALA A 175 9.75 -10.65 -15.15
C ALA A 175 8.63 -10.75 -14.12
N ARG A 176 8.84 -11.50 -13.03
CA ARG A 176 7.83 -11.74 -12.00
C ARG A 176 7.74 -10.63 -10.96
N LEU A 177 8.71 -9.70 -10.89
CA LEU A 177 8.68 -8.58 -9.95
C LEU A 177 8.27 -7.26 -10.60
N ARG A 178 8.53 -7.11 -11.92
CA ARG A 178 8.20 -5.89 -12.64
C ARG A 178 6.68 -5.59 -12.57
N ALA A 179 6.34 -4.33 -12.25
CA ALA A 179 4.96 -3.86 -12.18
C ALA A 179 4.88 -2.39 -12.56
N ASP A 180 3.76 -1.96 -13.15
CA ASP A 180 3.51 -0.56 -13.54
C ASP A 180 2.98 0.25 -12.34
N LEU A 181 2.26 -0.42 -11.44
CA LEU A 181 1.78 0.14 -10.17
C LEU A 181 2.41 -0.60 -8.98
N LEU A 182 2.85 0.15 -7.99
CA LEU A 182 3.32 -0.35 -6.69
C LEU A 182 2.44 0.20 -5.57
N LEU A 183 1.81 -0.66 -4.76
CA LEU A 183 1.42 -0.24 -3.41
C LEU A 183 2.69 -0.26 -2.55
N MET A 184 3.05 0.91 -2.03
CA MET A 184 4.33 1.09 -1.32
C MET A 184 4.42 0.17 -0.11
N PRO A 185 5.52 -0.57 0.07
CA PRO A 185 5.72 -1.37 1.26
C PRO A 185 5.65 -0.51 2.52
N HIS A 186 4.96 -1.04 3.53
CA HIS A 186 4.88 -0.46 4.87
C HIS A 186 4.47 1.02 4.84
N HIS A 187 3.45 1.34 4.03
CA HIS A 187 2.86 2.68 3.87
C HIS A 187 3.86 3.77 3.45
N GLY A 188 4.99 3.38 2.88
CA GLY A 188 6.09 4.31 2.57
C GLY A 188 6.98 4.65 3.77
N SER A 189 7.17 3.71 4.70
CA SER A 189 8.13 3.82 5.82
C SER A 189 9.53 4.19 5.31
N ARG A 190 10.30 4.93 6.10
CA ARG A 190 11.71 5.26 5.79
C ARG A 190 12.60 4.05 5.55
N HIS A 191 12.24 2.89 6.13
CA HIS A 191 12.97 1.63 6.07
C HIS A 191 12.49 0.69 4.96
N SER A 192 11.57 1.14 4.10
CA SER A 192 11.05 0.39 2.97
C SER A 192 11.38 1.07 1.63
N SER A 193 11.00 0.42 0.53
CA SER A 193 11.23 0.89 -0.84
C SER A 193 12.72 1.09 -1.15
N THR A 194 13.54 0.05 -0.90
CA THR A 194 14.99 0.09 -1.16
C THR A 194 15.28 0.33 -2.65
N ASP A 195 16.41 0.97 -2.95
CA ASP A 195 16.80 1.26 -4.34
C ASP A 195 16.86 -0.02 -5.20
N ALA A 196 17.38 -1.13 -4.64
CA ALA A 196 17.44 -2.42 -5.33
C ALA A 196 16.06 -2.98 -5.66
N PHE A 197 15.08 -2.81 -4.75
CA PHE A 197 13.70 -3.21 -4.96
C PHE A 197 13.03 -2.34 -6.03
N LEU A 198 13.15 -1.03 -5.94
CA LEU A 198 12.59 -0.10 -6.92
C LEU A 198 13.17 -0.33 -8.32
N GLN A 199 14.48 -0.62 -8.43
CA GLN A 199 15.13 -0.99 -9.70
C GLN A 199 14.60 -2.31 -10.28
N ALA A 200 14.21 -3.26 -9.44
CA ALA A 200 13.66 -4.53 -9.89
C ALA A 200 12.19 -4.42 -10.29
N VAL A 201 11.38 -3.63 -9.55
CA VAL A 201 9.94 -3.42 -9.83
C VAL A 201 9.73 -2.45 -10.98
N ARG A 202 10.44 -1.33 -11.02
CA ARG A 202 10.33 -0.25 -12.00
C ARG A 202 8.91 0.26 -12.20
N PRO A 203 8.21 0.67 -11.16
CA PRO A 203 6.84 1.13 -11.30
C PRO A 203 6.79 2.51 -11.96
N VAL A 204 5.70 2.80 -12.66
CA VAL A 204 5.37 4.15 -13.16
C VAL A 204 4.74 4.96 -12.02
N HIS A 205 3.83 4.31 -11.29
CA HIS A 205 3.14 4.90 -10.14
C HIS A 205 3.39 4.10 -8.87
N ALA A 206 3.47 4.81 -7.75
CA ALA A 206 3.49 4.21 -6.42
C ALA A 206 2.49 4.91 -5.50
N ILE A 207 1.70 4.12 -4.74
CA ILE A 207 0.68 4.60 -3.83
C ILE A 207 1.06 4.22 -2.40
N ALA A 208 1.19 5.21 -1.51
CA ALA A 208 1.24 5.00 -0.08
C ALA A 208 -0.17 5.06 0.51
N GLN A 209 -0.65 3.97 1.10
CA GLN A 209 -1.91 3.95 1.85
C GLN A 209 -1.65 4.41 3.28
N ALA A 210 -1.70 5.71 3.52
CA ALA A 210 -1.34 6.35 4.78
C ALA A 210 -2.40 7.36 5.23
N GLY A 211 -2.59 7.48 6.54
CA GLY A 211 -3.56 8.41 7.11
C GLY A 211 -3.08 9.86 7.07
N TRP A 212 -4.01 10.78 6.94
CA TRP A 212 -3.73 12.21 7.06
C TRP A 212 -3.14 12.53 8.43
N ARG A 213 -1.99 13.23 8.45
CA ARG A 213 -1.26 13.59 9.69
C ARG A 213 -1.00 12.38 10.60
N ASN A 214 -0.69 11.22 10.00
CA ASN A 214 -0.43 10.02 10.78
C ASN A 214 0.82 10.19 11.66
N ARG A 215 0.79 9.60 12.85
CA ARG A 215 1.85 9.70 13.86
C ARG A 215 3.20 9.09 13.43
N PHE A 216 3.20 8.29 12.36
CA PHE A 216 4.41 7.60 11.87
C PHE A 216 5.19 8.45 10.87
N GLY A 217 4.60 9.56 10.39
CA GLY A 217 5.19 10.38 9.33
C GLY A 217 5.26 9.65 7.98
N HIS A 218 4.31 8.76 7.69
CA HIS A 218 4.23 8.04 6.42
C HIS A 218 3.37 8.78 5.39
N PRO A 219 3.74 8.74 4.09
CA PRO A 219 5.02 8.25 3.56
C PRO A 219 6.19 9.14 4.01
N ALA A 220 7.31 8.53 4.40
CA ALA A 220 8.47 9.25 4.86
C ALA A 220 9.13 10.07 3.74
N PRO A 221 9.63 11.30 4.00
CA PRO A 221 10.29 12.12 2.99
C PRO A 221 11.45 11.40 2.28
N GLN A 222 12.23 10.60 3.01
CA GLN A 222 13.32 9.82 2.44
C GLN A 222 12.83 8.77 1.43
N THR A 223 11.66 8.18 1.68
CA THR A 223 11.04 7.21 0.77
C THR A 223 10.52 7.91 -0.48
N LEU A 224 9.85 9.04 -0.33
CA LEU A 224 9.41 9.86 -1.48
C LEU A 224 10.60 10.33 -2.32
N ALA A 225 11.69 10.78 -1.69
CA ALA A 225 12.92 11.16 -2.38
C ALA A 225 13.54 9.98 -3.16
N ARG A 226 13.50 8.74 -2.62
CA ARG A 226 13.94 7.54 -3.38
C ARG A 226 13.06 7.32 -4.62
N HIS A 227 11.75 7.37 -4.48
CA HIS A 227 10.85 7.23 -5.63
C HIS A 227 11.13 8.29 -6.69
N ALA A 228 11.29 9.56 -6.30
CA ALA A 228 11.61 10.64 -7.21
C ALA A 228 12.93 10.42 -7.97
N ARG A 229 14.00 9.94 -7.29
CA ARG A 229 15.27 9.60 -7.95
C ARG A 229 15.14 8.50 -9.01
N HIS A 230 14.17 7.60 -8.85
CA HIS A 230 13.86 6.56 -9.82
C HIS A 230 12.83 6.98 -10.87
N GLY A 231 12.40 8.25 -10.90
CA GLY A 231 11.39 8.76 -11.83
C GLY A 231 9.98 8.21 -11.58
N ILE A 232 9.70 7.72 -10.37
CA ILE A 232 8.43 7.09 -10.01
C ILE A 232 7.47 8.17 -9.48
N ALA A 233 6.28 8.27 -10.08
CA ALA A 233 5.22 9.16 -9.61
C ALA A 233 4.60 8.60 -8.33
N ALA A 234 4.93 9.22 -7.18
CA ALA A 234 4.47 8.79 -5.87
C ALA A 234 3.27 9.62 -5.41
N THR A 235 2.25 8.95 -4.87
CA THR A 235 1.09 9.61 -4.24
C THR A 235 0.72 8.92 -2.92
N SER A 236 -0.16 9.56 -2.14
CA SER A 236 -0.67 9.00 -0.89
C SER A 236 -2.18 9.17 -0.80
N THR A 237 -2.87 8.16 -0.26
CA THR A 237 -4.30 8.24 0.03
C THR A 237 -4.64 9.38 0.99
N ALA A 238 -3.70 9.82 1.81
CA ALA A 238 -3.86 10.99 2.68
C ALA A 238 -4.21 12.27 1.89
N TYR A 239 -3.70 12.43 0.67
CA TYR A 239 -3.93 13.60 -0.19
C TYR A 239 -4.87 13.31 -1.35
N CYS A 240 -4.73 12.14 -1.95
CA CYS A 240 -5.49 11.68 -3.10
C CYS A 240 -6.93 11.25 -2.75
N GLY A 241 -7.18 10.84 -1.50
CA GLY A 241 -8.35 10.05 -1.19
C GLY A 241 -8.20 8.63 -1.74
N ALA A 242 -9.25 8.02 -2.26
CA ALA A 242 -9.09 6.78 -3.00
C ALA A 242 -8.34 7.02 -4.32
N ALA A 243 -7.47 6.09 -4.67
CA ALA A 243 -6.67 6.15 -5.89
C ALA A 243 -7.03 4.99 -6.82
N LEU A 244 -7.50 5.30 -8.03
CA LEU A 244 -7.87 4.32 -9.05
C LEU A 244 -6.80 4.24 -10.13
N TRP A 245 -6.29 3.03 -10.37
CA TRP A 245 -5.39 2.69 -11.47
C TRP A 245 -6.02 1.61 -12.35
N GLN A 246 -5.79 1.70 -13.67
CA GLN A 246 -6.37 0.82 -14.66
C GLN A 246 -5.29 0.23 -15.58
N SER A 247 -5.26 -1.10 -15.71
CA SER A 247 -4.25 -1.80 -16.52
C SER A 247 -4.30 -1.49 -18.02
N TRP A 248 -5.40 -0.95 -18.51
CA TRP A 248 -5.52 -0.48 -19.91
C TRP A 248 -5.14 0.99 -20.10
N GLN A 249 -4.96 1.75 -19.02
CA GLN A 249 -4.46 3.12 -19.00
C GLN A 249 -3.33 3.28 -17.96
N PRO A 250 -2.24 2.52 -18.09
CA PRO A 250 -1.25 2.37 -17.00
C PRO A 250 -0.47 3.65 -16.68
N ALA A 251 -0.48 4.64 -17.57
CA ALA A 251 0.14 5.95 -17.35
C ALA A 251 -0.73 6.89 -16.51
N GLN A 252 -1.99 6.53 -16.25
CA GLN A 252 -2.94 7.36 -15.52
C GLN A 252 -3.20 6.79 -14.12
N LEU A 253 -3.21 7.69 -13.13
CA LEU A 253 -3.67 7.43 -11.79
C LEU A 253 -4.71 8.48 -11.44
N GLN A 254 -5.92 8.07 -11.11
CA GLN A 254 -7.02 8.96 -10.79
C GLN A 254 -7.19 9.04 -9.27
N CYS A 255 -7.19 10.27 -8.75
CA CYS A 255 -7.49 10.56 -7.36
C CYS A 255 -8.96 10.93 -7.22
N GLU A 256 -9.68 10.29 -6.33
CA GLU A 256 -11.09 10.61 -6.06
C GLU A 256 -11.24 11.98 -5.39
N ARG A 257 -10.28 12.34 -4.54
CA ARG A 257 -10.19 13.64 -3.89
C ARG A 257 -8.79 14.19 -3.97
N GLN A 258 -8.68 15.46 -4.34
CA GLN A 258 -7.46 16.21 -4.08
C GLN A 258 -7.73 17.07 -2.84
N ARG A 259 -7.25 16.65 -1.68
CA ARG A 259 -7.50 17.37 -0.41
C ARG A 259 -7.06 18.83 -0.46
N GLU A 260 -6.09 19.17 -1.27
CA GLU A 260 -5.66 20.54 -1.52
C GLU A 260 -6.75 21.41 -2.16
N LYS A 261 -7.69 20.80 -2.89
CA LYS A 261 -8.84 21.48 -3.51
C LYS A 261 -10.06 21.54 -2.60
N TRP A 262 -10.10 20.78 -1.50
CA TRP A 262 -11.22 20.72 -0.55
C TRP A 262 -10.94 21.67 0.61
N GLN A 263 -11.40 22.89 0.52
CA GLN A 263 -11.40 23.87 1.63
C GLN A 263 -12.69 23.70 2.43
N TRP A 264 -12.63 23.00 3.55
CA TRP A 264 -13.65 23.11 4.57
C TRP A 264 -13.49 24.47 5.26
N PRO A 265 -14.56 25.22 5.55
CA PRO A 265 -14.46 26.56 6.17
C PRO A 265 -13.69 26.62 7.48
N TRP A 266 -13.58 25.49 8.20
CA TRP A 266 -12.85 25.36 9.48
C TRP A 266 -11.47 24.71 9.33
N ARG A 267 -11.04 24.34 8.16
CA ARG A 267 -9.65 23.93 7.91
C ARG A 267 -8.90 25.15 7.38
N THR A 268 -8.21 25.83 8.31
CA THR A 268 -7.12 26.72 7.90
C THR A 268 -6.21 25.95 6.97
N ARG A 269 -5.85 26.50 5.81
CA ARG A 269 -4.72 26.01 5.02
C ARG A 269 -3.59 25.74 5.99
N PRO A 270 -2.77 24.69 5.84
CA PRO A 270 -1.43 24.76 6.38
C PRO A 270 -0.88 26.06 5.78
N GLU A 271 -0.62 27.04 6.65
CA GLU A 271 0.08 28.25 6.25
C GLU A 271 1.33 27.78 5.51
N LYS A 272 1.63 28.45 4.44
CA LYS A 272 2.83 28.27 3.65
C LYS A 272 4.04 28.50 4.57
N GLU A 273 4.45 27.51 5.31
CA GLU A 273 5.70 27.53 6.07
C GLU A 273 6.91 27.66 5.14
N ASP A 274 6.74 27.38 3.83
CA ASP A 274 7.79 27.51 2.83
C ASP A 274 8.06 28.95 2.39
N GLU A 275 7.14 29.93 2.53
CA GLU A 275 7.42 31.32 2.21
C GLU A 275 8.16 32.07 3.32
N ALA A 276 7.99 31.63 4.58
CA ALA A 276 8.67 32.25 5.72
C ALA A 276 10.15 31.88 5.80
N LEU A 277 10.54 30.68 5.36
CA LEU A 277 11.94 30.25 5.31
C LEU A 277 12.72 30.88 4.16
N GLN A 278 12.10 31.14 3.02
CA GLN A 278 12.76 31.81 1.89
C GLN A 278 12.95 33.32 2.10
N THR A 279 12.15 33.98 2.95
CA THR A 279 12.34 35.39 3.28
C THR A 279 13.39 35.64 4.37
N LEU A 280 13.73 34.63 5.18
CA LEU A 280 14.80 34.73 6.19
C LEU A 280 16.21 34.51 5.58
N GLU A 281 16.32 33.77 4.48
CA GLU A 281 17.61 33.59 3.78
C GLU A 281 17.96 34.75 2.81
N ALA A 282 16.99 35.59 2.47
CA ALA A 282 17.21 36.76 1.57
C ALA A 282 17.53 38.05 2.30
N GLY A 283 17.57 38.05 3.63
CA GLY A 283 17.65 39.27 4.45
C GLY A 283 19.03 39.65 5.00
N ASP A 284 20.02 38.79 4.92
CA ASP A 284 21.35 39.04 5.53
C ASP A 284 22.47 39.21 4.50
N GLY A 285 22.41 40.29 3.79
CA GLY A 285 23.42 40.68 2.82
C GLY A 285 23.64 42.20 2.70
N LYS A 286 23.73 42.90 3.83
CA LYS A 286 24.27 44.28 3.84
C LYS A 286 25.17 44.50 5.04
N THR A 287 26.47 44.41 4.80
CA THR A 287 27.51 45.01 5.62
C THR A 287 27.42 46.52 5.52
N PRO A 288 27.44 47.28 6.59
CA PRO A 288 27.70 48.71 6.52
C PRO A 288 29.20 48.93 6.44
N ASP A 289 29.59 49.54 5.30
CA ASP A 289 30.93 50.06 5.10
C ASP A 289 31.28 51.12 6.14
N GLY A 290 32.54 51.11 6.52
CA GLY A 290 33.11 52.00 7.47
C GLY A 290 33.19 53.46 7.02
N GLN A 291 33.11 54.34 7.97
CA GLN A 291 33.74 55.66 7.90
C GLN A 291 34.58 55.89 9.12
N ALA A 292 35.89 55.94 8.89
CA ALA A 292 36.84 56.55 9.76
C ALA A 292 36.75 58.10 9.65
N ALA A 293 36.80 58.79 10.76
CA ALA A 293 37.27 60.14 10.82
C ALA A 293 37.68 60.51 12.25
N GLN A 294 38.97 60.81 12.40
CA GLN A 294 39.71 61.65 13.36
C GLN A 294 39.69 61.26 14.82
#